data_40571c07855ef1df429de413754255ad
#
_entry.id   40571c07855ef1df429de413754255ad
#
_cell.length_a   1.000
_cell.length_b   1.000
_cell.length_c   1.000
_cell.angle_alpha   90.00
_cell.angle_beta   90.00
_cell.angle_gamma   90.00
#
_symmetry.space_group_name_H-M   'P 1'
#
loop_
_entity.id
_entity.type
_entity.pdbx_description
1 polymer ?
#
loop_
_entity_poly.entity_id
_entity_poly.type
_entity_poly.pdbx_seq_one_letter_code
_entity_poly.pdbx_strand_id
1 'polypeptide(L)'
;MTGIVVGVDESDGAAAALRFASREAHLHRWDLTAVLAWGYLNQHHGDLSVFDPEYSESQADEALRAYVAKVLGPDEATHVRRRTVCDLPARALLESATGADLLVVGARGRGGFKSLLLGSVSQQCLHHTTRPIAIVRAVERTPETEPAMERIVVGVDGSQTSRAALEWAVQEARLRQASVEALIAWHLPNVGAFPYVGTAFDPAAFEAAARETLDHIVDGVDAEGLPRPIERIVHLGDASSGIITTAKGADLIVVGSRGLGGFSGLLLGSVGHHVAHHAPCPVVIIPPGD
;
A
#
# COMPACT_ATOMS: atom_id res chain seq x y z
N MET A 1 -17.47 -3.47 -11.13
CA MET A 1 -17.99 -3.41 -9.74
C MET A 1 -16.99 -2.56 -8.96
N THR A 2 -17.44 -1.45 -8.42
CA THR A 2 -16.63 -0.63 -7.50
C THR A 2 -16.52 -1.37 -6.16
N GLY A 3 -15.30 -1.66 -5.69
CA GLY A 3 -15.16 -2.38 -4.43
C GLY A 3 -13.72 -2.73 -4.05
N ILE A 4 -13.61 -3.22 -2.83
CA ILE A 4 -12.35 -3.65 -2.21
C ILE A 4 -12.32 -5.17 -2.11
N VAL A 5 -11.17 -5.74 -2.47
CA VAL A 5 -10.85 -7.13 -2.20
C VAL A 5 -9.78 -7.19 -1.12
N VAL A 6 -10.01 -7.96 -0.06
CA VAL A 6 -9.02 -8.16 1.02
C VAL A 6 -8.66 -9.63 1.18
N GLY A 7 -7.36 -9.90 1.22
CA GLY A 7 -6.84 -11.23 1.50
C GLY A 7 -6.87 -11.58 2.99
N VAL A 8 -7.40 -12.75 3.30
CA VAL A 8 -7.55 -13.27 4.68
C VAL A 8 -6.87 -14.63 4.79
N ASP A 9 -6.04 -14.79 5.82
CA ASP A 9 -5.37 -16.05 6.19
C ASP A 9 -5.37 -16.29 7.71
N GLU A 10 -6.25 -15.59 8.43
CA GLU A 10 -6.41 -15.63 9.89
C GLU A 10 -5.18 -15.16 10.71
N SER A 11 -4.19 -14.56 10.08
CA SER A 11 -3.05 -13.92 10.78
C SER A 11 -3.42 -12.54 11.35
N ASP A 12 -2.57 -12.02 12.25
CA ASP A 12 -2.70 -10.63 12.75
C ASP A 12 -2.55 -9.60 11.62
N GLY A 13 -1.72 -9.91 10.63
CA GLY A 13 -1.58 -9.10 9.42
C GLY A 13 -2.88 -9.02 8.61
N ALA A 14 -3.56 -10.16 8.45
CA ALA A 14 -4.86 -10.22 7.79
C ALA A 14 -5.95 -9.50 8.61
N ALA A 15 -5.89 -9.56 9.94
CA ALA A 15 -6.81 -8.80 10.80
C ALA A 15 -6.64 -7.30 10.62
N ALA A 16 -5.40 -6.81 10.57
CA ALA A 16 -5.12 -5.40 10.31
C ALA A 16 -5.59 -4.98 8.90
N ALA A 17 -5.34 -5.83 7.90
CA ALA A 17 -5.79 -5.62 6.52
C ALA A 17 -7.32 -5.56 6.41
N LEU A 18 -8.02 -6.46 7.09
CA LEU A 18 -9.49 -6.50 7.08
C LEU A 18 -10.11 -5.27 7.75
N ARG A 19 -9.55 -4.81 8.90
CA ARG A 19 -9.99 -3.56 9.54
C ARG A 19 -9.72 -2.33 8.67
N PHE A 20 -8.58 -2.27 8.01
CA PHE A 20 -8.26 -1.20 7.06
C PHE A 20 -9.27 -1.22 5.90
N ALA A 21 -9.47 -2.38 5.26
CA ALA A 21 -10.37 -2.53 4.13
C ALA A 21 -11.84 -2.19 4.48
N SER A 22 -12.30 -2.55 5.68
CA SER A 22 -13.64 -2.19 6.17
C SER A 22 -13.80 -0.67 6.32
N ARG A 23 -12.80 0.00 6.90
CA ARG A 23 -12.80 1.47 7.03
C ARG A 23 -12.80 2.16 5.67
N GLU A 24 -11.98 1.70 4.72
CA GLU A 24 -11.97 2.23 3.35
C GLU A 24 -13.31 2.01 2.65
N ALA A 25 -13.89 0.82 2.79
CA ALA A 25 -15.19 0.49 2.20
C ALA A 25 -16.29 1.45 2.70
N HIS A 26 -16.28 1.79 3.98
CA HIS A 26 -17.21 2.78 4.55
C HIS A 26 -16.97 4.19 4.00
N LEU A 27 -15.72 4.65 3.98
CA LEU A 27 -15.36 5.98 3.49
C LEU A 27 -15.78 6.19 2.04
N HIS A 28 -15.52 5.21 1.19
CA HIS A 28 -15.81 5.26 -0.23
C HIS A 28 -17.22 4.79 -0.60
N ARG A 29 -17.98 4.20 0.34
CA ARG A 29 -19.25 3.50 0.08
C ARG A 29 -19.11 2.38 -0.96
N TRP A 30 -18.02 1.65 -0.86
CA TRP A 30 -17.68 0.54 -1.73
C TRP A 30 -18.05 -0.80 -1.11
N ASP A 31 -18.31 -1.79 -1.97
CA ASP A 31 -18.47 -3.17 -1.55
C ASP A 31 -17.13 -3.73 -1.00
N LEU A 32 -17.19 -4.52 0.06
CA LEU A 32 -16.04 -5.23 0.61
C LEU A 32 -16.17 -6.73 0.40
N THR A 33 -15.16 -7.34 -0.21
CA THR A 33 -15.06 -8.80 -0.38
C THR A 33 -13.82 -9.33 0.33
N ALA A 34 -14.03 -10.16 1.34
CA ALA A 34 -12.97 -10.92 1.99
C ALA A 34 -12.74 -12.25 1.27
N VAL A 35 -11.50 -12.52 0.90
CA VAL A 35 -11.09 -13.70 0.14
C VAL A 35 -10.17 -14.58 0.96
N LEU A 36 -10.57 -15.84 1.15
CA LEU A 36 -9.74 -16.91 1.74
C LEU A 36 -9.37 -17.90 0.65
N ALA A 37 -8.09 -18.01 0.36
CA ALA A 37 -7.57 -19.09 -0.50
C ALA A 37 -7.34 -20.35 0.34
N TRP A 38 -7.83 -21.47 -0.15
CA TRP A 38 -7.67 -22.76 0.50
C TRP A 38 -7.24 -23.84 -0.51
N GLY A 39 -6.72 -24.94 -0.03
CA GLY A 39 -6.26 -26.06 -0.87
C GLY A 39 -5.16 -26.85 -0.19
N TYR A 40 -4.67 -27.90 -0.84
CA TYR A 40 -3.72 -28.84 -0.28
C TYR A 40 -2.42 -28.21 0.28
N LEU A 41 -1.98 -27.07 -0.28
CA LEU A 41 -0.75 -26.40 0.14
C LEU A 41 -0.97 -25.31 1.20
N ASN A 42 -2.22 -24.95 1.48
CA ASN A 42 -2.58 -23.80 2.33
C ASN A 42 -3.30 -24.21 3.62
N GLN A 43 -3.44 -25.50 3.86
CA GLN A 43 -4.10 -26.04 5.05
C GLN A 43 -3.17 -25.89 6.25
N HIS A 44 -3.38 -24.88 7.04
CA HIS A 44 -2.68 -24.66 8.30
C HIS A 44 -3.70 -24.51 9.42
N HIS A 45 -3.97 -25.59 10.13
CA HIS A 45 -4.75 -25.57 11.36
C HIS A 45 -3.82 -25.63 12.55
N GLY A 46 -3.70 -24.51 13.30
CA GLY A 46 -2.90 -24.46 14.51
C GLY A 46 -1.37 -24.52 14.29
N ASP A 47 -0.63 -24.88 15.33
CA ASP A 47 0.84 -24.93 15.37
C ASP A 47 1.48 -26.03 14.51
N LEU A 48 0.69 -26.93 13.95
CA LEU A 48 1.16 -28.01 13.10
C LEU A 48 0.45 -27.91 11.74
N SER A 49 1.23 -27.87 10.67
CA SER A 49 0.74 -28.01 9.30
C SER A 49 0.27 -29.46 9.10
N VAL A 50 -0.92 -29.76 9.55
CA VAL A 50 -1.55 -31.05 9.31
C VAL A 50 -2.30 -30.94 8.00
N PHE A 51 -1.88 -31.75 7.03
CA PHE A 51 -2.64 -31.93 5.81
C PHE A 51 -3.95 -32.67 6.17
N ASP A 52 -5.07 -31.98 5.97
CA ASP A 52 -6.40 -32.57 6.10
C ASP A 52 -6.97 -32.85 4.70
N PRO A 53 -6.99 -34.09 4.24
CA PRO A 53 -7.54 -34.42 2.94
C PRO A 53 -9.06 -34.23 2.84
N GLU A 54 -9.75 -34.10 3.98
CA GLU A 54 -11.19 -33.89 4.05
C GLU A 54 -11.58 -32.41 4.13
N TYR A 55 -10.58 -31.50 4.16
CA TYR A 55 -10.85 -30.05 4.21
C TYR A 55 -11.61 -29.61 2.97
N SER A 56 -12.76 -29.01 3.20
CA SER A 56 -13.75 -28.69 2.16
C SER A 56 -13.99 -27.20 2.04
N GLU A 57 -14.60 -26.79 0.95
CA GLU A 57 -15.05 -25.42 0.75
C GLU A 57 -15.99 -24.93 1.87
N SER A 58 -16.85 -25.81 2.38
CA SER A 58 -17.77 -25.50 3.47
C SER A 58 -17.01 -25.16 4.77
N GLN A 59 -15.94 -25.89 5.07
CA GLN A 59 -15.09 -25.61 6.23
C GLN A 59 -14.30 -24.30 6.04
N ALA A 60 -13.85 -24.03 4.82
CA ALA A 60 -13.19 -22.77 4.48
C ALA A 60 -14.15 -21.56 4.63
N ASP A 61 -15.41 -21.69 4.18
CA ASP A 61 -16.42 -20.62 4.34
C ASP A 61 -16.77 -20.40 5.81
N GLU A 62 -16.92 -21.46 6.58
CA GLU A 62 -17.17 -21.36 8.03
C GLU A 62 -16.01 -20.67 8.75
N ALA A 63 -14.76 -21.03 8.44
CA ALA A 63 -13.57 -20.42 8.99
C ALA A 63 -13.50 -18.92 8.62
N LEU A 64 -13.74 -18.58 7.35
CA LEU A 64 -13.76 -17.20 6.89
C LEU A 64 -14.86 -16.40 7.58
N ARG A 65 -16.06 -16.96 7.71
CA ARG A 65 -17.20 -16.35 8.40
C ARG A 65 -16.86 -16.03 9.85
N ALA A 66 -16.36 -17.04 10.57
CA ALA A 66 -15.98 -16.91 11.98
C ALA A 66 -14.87 -15.86 12.17
N TYR A 67 -13.87 -15.85 11.28
CA TYR A 67 -12.77 -14.91 11.35
C TYR A 67 -13.21 -13.46 11.07
N VAL A 68 -14.02 -13.22 10.03
CA VAL A 68 -14.54 -11.88 9.73
C VAL A 68 -15.35 -11.35 10.90
N ALA A 69 -16.25 -12.17 11.49
CA ALA A 69 -17.03 -11.79 12.65
C ALA A 69 -16.16 -11.53 13.92
N LYS A 70 -15.10 -12.31 14.11
CA LYS A 70 -14.13 -12.10 15.20
C LYS A 70 -13.38 -10.78 15.06
N VAL A 71 -13.00 -10.39 13.84
CA VAL A 71 -12.15 -9.20 13.59
C VAL A 71 -12.96 -7.91 13.57
N LEU A 72 -14.13 -7.91 12.94
CA LEU A 72 -14.96 -6.72 12.73
C LEU A 72 -16.15 -6.60 13.70
N GLY A 73 -16.51 -7.68 14.36
CA GLY A 73 -17.76 -7.78 15.11
C GLY A 73 -18.92 -8.29 14.24
N PRO A 74 -19.99 -8.80 14.90
CA PRO A 74 -21.06 -9.49 14.19
C PRO A 74 -21.86 -8.58 13.24
N ASP A 75 -22.09 -7.34 13.62
CA ASP A 75 -22.89 -6.40 12.83
C ASP A 75 -22.15 -6.01 11.54
N GLU A 76 -20.91 -5.57 11.66
CA GLU A 76 -20.05 -5.18 10.55
C GLU A 76 -19.78 -6.34 9.58
N ALA A 77 -19.62 -7.55 10.11
CA ALA A 77 -19.39 -8.76 9.34
C ALA A 77 -20.53 -9.07 8.34
N THR A 78 -21.76 -8.58 8.59
CA THR A 78 -22.89 -8.79 7.69
C THR A 78 -22.77 -8.03 6.37
N HIS A 79 -21.99 -6.96 6.36
CA HIS A 79 -21.74 -6.12 5.18
C HIS A 79 -20.57 -6.61 4.33
N VAL A 80 -19.84 -7.63 4.79
CA VAL A 80 -18.69 -8.20 4.08
C VAL A 80 -19.13 -9.38 3.23
N ARG A 81 -18.90 -9.29 1.92
CA ARG A 81 -19.00 -10.46 1.04
C ARG A 81 -17.83 -11.41 1.32
N ARG A 82 -18.10 -12.69 1.39
CA ARG A 82 -17.09 -13.70 1.58
C ARG A 82 -16.91 -14.53 0.31
N ARG A 83 -15.66 -14.84 0.01
CA ARG A 83 -15.31 -15.69 -1.12
C ARG A 83 -14.19 -16.65 -0.71
N THR A 84 -14.43 -17.93 -0.85
CA THR A 84 -13.42 -18.96 -0.73
C THR A 84 -12.96 -19.41 -2.12
N VAL A 85 -11.67 -19.62 -2.30
CA VAL A 85 -11.10 -20.01 -3.60
C VAL A 85 -10.11 -21.16 -3.38
N CYS A 86 -10.32 -22.28 -4.06
CA CYS A 86 -9.40 -23.41 -4.03
C CYS A 86 -8.26 -23.18 -5.02
N ASP A 87 -7.25 -22.36 -4.61
CA ASP A 87 -6.09 -22.03 -5.44
C ASP A 87 -4.92 -21.51 -4.56
N LEU A 88 -3.80 -21.20 -5.19
CA LEU A 88 -2.69 -20.50 -4.55
C LEU A 88 -3.11 -19.09 -4.11
N PRO A 89 -2.76 -18.64 -2.89
CA PRO A 89 -3.29 -17.41 -2.32
C PRO A 89 -3.11 -16.17 -3.20
N ALA A 90 -1.92 -15.94 -3.74
CA ALA A 90 -1.68 -14.76 -4.57
C ALA A 90 -2.51 -14.78 -5.85
N ARG A 91 -2.65 -15.95 -6.50
CA ARG A 91 -3.45 -16.09 -7.70
C ARG A 91 -4.93 -15.86 -7.41
N ALA A 92 -5.46 -16.48 -6.36
CA ALA A 92 -6.84 -16.31 -5.93
C ALA A 92 -7.18 -14.83 -5.66
N LEU A 93 -6.25 -14.08 -5.03
CA LEU A 93 -6.41 -12.67 -4.74
C LEU A 93 -6.36 -11.81 -6.00
N LEU A 94 -5.38 -12.04 -6.89
CA LEU A 94 -5.24 -11.28 -8.13
C LEU A 94 -6.45 -11.48 -9.05
N GLU A 95 -6.93 -12.71 -9.20
CA GLU A 95 -8.13 -13.01 -9.98
C GLU A 95 -9.39 -12.40 -9.34
N SER A 96 -9.51 -12.46 -8.01
CA SER A 96 -10.65 -11.85 -7.29
C SER A 96 -10.63 -10.33 -7.36
N ALA A 97 -9.45 -9.70 -7.46
CA ALA A 97 -9.28 -8.26 -7.56
C ALA A 97 -9.49 -7.72 -9.00
N THR A 98 -9.74 -8.60 -9.98
CA THR A 98 -10.06 -8.14 -11.33
C THR A 98 -11.31 -7.28 -11.32
N GLY A 99 -11.17 -6.00 -11.69
CA GLY A 99 -12.26 -5.01 -11.65
C GLY A 99 -12.54 -4.40 -10.27
N ALA A 100 -11.75 -4.71 -9.25
CA ALA A 100 -11.79 -4.00 -7.98
C ALA A 100 -11.06 -2.65 -8.06
N ASP A 101 -11.43 -1.72 -7.19
CA ASP A 101 -10.77 -0.41 -7.09
C ASP A 101 -9.52 -0.47 -6.19
N LEU A 102 -9.49 -1.42 -5.23
CA LEU A 102 -8.38 -1.61 -4.31
C LEU A 102 -8.24 -3.08 -3.91
N LEU A 103 -7.02 -3.61 -4.00
CA LEU A 103 -6.61 -4.86 -3.38
C LEU A 103 -5.93 -4.57 -2.05
N VAL A 104 -6.35 -5.23 -0.97
CA VAL A 104 -5.77 -5.04 0.37
C VAL A 104 -5.17 -6.36 0.85
N VAL A 105 -3.91 -6.33 1.29
CA VAL A 105 -3.23 -7.49 1.86
C VAL A 105 -2.45 -7.09 3.12
N GLY A 106 -2.38 -8.01 4.06
CA GLY A 106 -1.49 -7.84 5.20
C GLY A 106 -0.02 -7.90 4.77
N ALA A 107 0.86 -7.13 5.38
CA ALA A 107 2.28 -7.19 5.06
C ALA A 107 2.87 -8.58 5.31
N ARG A 108 2.35 -9.31 6.30
CA ARG A 108 2.74 -10.69 6.64
C ARG A 108 1.51 -11.54 6.90
N GLY A 109 1.59 -12.81 6.53
CA GLY A 109 0.60 -13.85 6.82
C GLY A 109 1.14 -14.90 7.80
N ARG A 110 0.41 -16.02 7.94
CA ARG A 110 0.68 -17.13 8.88
C ARG A 110 2.05 -17.79 8.72
N GLY A 111 2.55 -17.95 7.48
CA GLY A 111 3.76 -18.72 7.16
C GLY A 111 5.06 -17.92 7.18
N GLY A 112 5.04 -16.65 7.54
CA GLY A 112 6.21 -15.78 7.42
C GLY A 112 7.24 -16.00 8.53
N PHE A 113 8.50 -16.24 8.15
CA PHE A 113 9.62 -16.11 9.08
C PHE A 113 9.57 -14.73 9.72
N LYS A 114 9.71 -14.65 11.06
CA LYS A 114 9.66 -13.37 11.81
C LYS A 114 10.67 -12.33 11.32
N SER A 115 11.71 -12.76 10.63
CA SER A 115 12.75 -11.90 10.03
C SER A 115 12.35 -11.27 8.69
N LEU A 116 11.31 -11.75 8.00
CA LEU A 116 10.88 -11.18 6.72
C LEU A 116 9.95 -9.99 6.96
N LEU A 117 10.24 -8.89 6.29
CA LEU A 117 9.47 -7.65 6.39
C LEU A 117 8.17 -7.68 5.58
N LEU A 118 8.13 -8.51 4.53
CA LEU A 118 6.97 -8.72 3.65
C LEU A 118 6.79 -10.22 3.37
N GLY A 119 5.55 -10.70 3.38
CA GLY A 119 5.19 -12.09 3.11
C GLY A 119 5.19 -12.41 1.62
N SER A 120 5.30 -13.71 1.28
CA SER A 120 5.35 -14.16 -0.12
C SER A 120 4.08 -13.81 -0.92
N VAL A 121 2.90 -13.92 -0.31
CA VAL A 121 1.63 -13.58 -0.95
C VAL A 121 1.57 -12.08 -1.24
N SER A 122 1.89 -11.23 -0.25
CA SER A 122 1.89 -9.78 -0.40
C SER A 122 2.89 -9.34 -1.46
N GLN A 123 4.06 -9.97 -1.51
CA GLN A 123 5.08 -9.70 -2.52
C GLN A 123 4.61 -10.10 -3.93
N GLN A 124 4.01 -11.28 -4.08
CA GLN A 124 3.47 -11.72 -5.37
C GLN A 124 2.32 -10.81 -5.83
N CYS A 125 1.38 -10.47 -4.94
CA CYS A 125 0.31 -9.53 -5.26
C CYS A 125 0.87 -8.17 -5.71
N LEU A 126 1.86 -7.65 -5.00
CA LEU A 126 2.51 -6.37 -5.30
C LEU A 126 3.19 -6.37 -6.69
N HIS A 127 3.79 -7.49 -7.08
CA HIS A 127 4.45 -7.61 -8.38
C HIS A 127 3.51 -7.87 -9.56
N HIS A 128 2.30 -8.38 -9.33
CA HIS A 128 1.44 -8.85 -10.42
C HIS A 128 0.08 -8.13 -10.51
N THR A 129 -0.25 -7.28 -9.54
CA THR A 129 -1.50 -6.54 -9.59
C THR A 129 -1.47 -5.44 -10.65
N THR A 130 -2.60 -5.27 -11.32
CA THR A 130 -2.88 -4.11 -12.19
C THR A 130 -3.80 -3.10 -11.50
N ARG A 131 -4.14 -3.34 -10.24
CA ARG A 131 -5.01 -2.49 -9.42
C ARG A 131 -4.20 -1.82 -8.30
N PRO A 132 -4.63 -0.65 -7.80
CA PRO A 132 -4.09 -0.12 -6.57
C PRO A 132 -4.04 -1.19 -5.48
N ILE A 133 -2.91 -1.28 -4.79
CA ILE A 133 -2.73 -2.28 -3.72
C ILE A 133 -2.31 -1.62 -2.42
N ALA A 134 -3.02 -1.93 -1.34
CA ALA A 134 -2.66 -1.54 0.01
C ALA A 134 -1.93 -2.68 0.72
N ILE A 135 -0.73 -2.38 1.21
CA ILE A 135 0.05 -3.25 2.09
C ILE A 135 -0.14 -2.75 3.52
N VAL A 136 -0.82 -3.53 4.34
CA VAL A 136 -1.20 -3.13 5.70
C VAL A 136 -0.36 -3.88 6.73
N ARG A 137 0.23 -3.14 7.67
CA ARG A 137 0.97 -3.68 8.81
C ARG A 137 0.09 -3.65 10.06
N ALA A 138 0.24 -4.65 10.91
CA ALA A 138 -0.27 -4.56 12.27
C ALA A 138 0.62 -3.55 13.02
N VAL A 139 0.17 -2.31 13.11
CA VAL A 139 0.83 -1.28 13.92
C VAL A 139 0.05 -1.19 15.22
N GLU A 140 0.72 -1.39 16.35
CA GLU A 140 0.14 -1.06 17.64
C GLU A 140 0.10 0.47 17.76
N ARG A 141 -1.08 1.05 17.54
CA ARG A 141 -1.32 2.44 17.93
C ARG A 141 -1.58 2.48 19.43
N THR A 142 -0.75 3.18 20.16
CA THR A 142 -1.06 3.57 21.53
C THR A 142 -2.20 4.59 21.53
N PRO A 143 -3.25 4.39 22.34
CA PRO A 143 -4.47 5.21 22.30
C PRO A 143 -4.32 6.65 22.88
N GLU A 144 -3.12 7.14 23.11
CA GLU A 144 -2.88 8.30 24.00
C GLU A 144 -2.85 9.67 23.31
N THR A 145 -3.14 9.77 22.02
CA THR A 145 -3.25 11.09 21.36
C THR A 145 -4.61 11.22 20.71
N GLU A 146 -5.34 12.30 21.06
CA GLU A 146 -6.51 12.75 20.29
C GLU A 146 -6.15 12.76 18.80
N PRO A 147 -7.12 12.46 17.90
CA PRO A 147 -6.83 12.37 16.50
C PRO A 147 -6.34 13.73 15.99
N ALA A 148 -5.03 13.89 15.97
CA ALA A 148 -4.45 14.87 15.06
C ALA A 148 -5.03 14.58 13.69
N MET A 149 -5.31 15.62 12.89
CA MET A 149 -5.74 15.46 11.50
C MET A 149 -4.91 14.37 10.83
N GLU A 150 -5.57 13.41 10.17
CA GLU A 150 -4.87 12.34 9.43
C GLU A 150 -3.89 12.95 8.42
N ARG A 151 -2.75 12.29 8.23
CA ARG A 151 -1.68 12.73 7.33
C ARG A 151 -1.40 11.67 6.29
N ILE A 152 -1.36 12.10 5.02
CA ILE A 152 -1.01 11.26 3.87
C ILE A 152 0.29 11.75 3.26
N VAL A 153 1.31 10.90 3.21
CA VAL A 153 2.60 11.20 2.59
C VAL A 153 2.65 10.59 1.19
N VAL A 154 3.00 11.40 0.19
CA VAL A 154 3.05 10.97 -1.21
C VAL A 154 4.46 11.16 -1.75
N GLY A 155 5.06 10.10 -2.27
CA GLY A 155 6.31 10.19 -3.02
C GLY A 155 6.05 10.53 -4.48
N VAL A 156 6.67 11.62 -4.97
CA VAL A 156 6.56 12.05 -6.38
C VAL A 156 7.94 12.22 -7.00
N ASP A 157 8.03 11.97 -8.32
CA ASP A 157 9.28 12.06 -9.08
C ASP A 157 9.10 12.64 -10.50
N GLY A 158 7.88 13.07 -10.85
CA GLY A 158 7.54 13.58 -12.19
C GLY A 158 7.04 12.51 -13.16
N SER A 159 7.06 11.24 -12.79
CA SER A 159 6.48 10.17 -13.61
C SER A 159 4.94 10.23 -13.62
N GLN A 160 4.34 9.62 -14.64
CA GLN A 160 2.89 9.50 -14.75
C GLN A 160 2.28 8.74 -13.56
N THR A 161 2.95 7.68 -13.10
CA THR A 161 2.50 6.90 -11.94
C THR A 161 2.57 7.69 -10.63
N SER A 162 3.58 8.55 -10.45
CA SER A 162 3.66 9.40 -9.27
C SER A 162 2.61 10.53 -9.28
N ARG A 163 2.25 11.04 -10.47
CA ARG A 163 1.12 11.96 -10.60
C ARG A 163 -0.20 11.27 -10.24
N ALA A 164 -0.46 10.07 -10.77
CA ALA A 164 -1.63 9.27 -10.42
C ALA A 164 -1.68 8.95 -8.92
N ALA A 165 -0.52 8.72 -8.29
CA ALA A 165 -0.42 8.52 -6.84
C ALA A 165 -0.83 9.77 -6.06
N LEU A 166 -0.43 10.97 -6.50
CA LEU A 166 -0.83 12.23 -5.88
C LEU A 166 -2.32 12.50 -6.07
N GLU A 167 -2.86 12.28 -7.27
CA GLU A 167 -4.30 12.42 -7.57
C GLU A 167 -5.14 11.48 -6.67
N TRP A 168 -4.71 10.23 -6.53
CA TRP A 168 -5.35 9.25 -5.65
C TRP A 168 -5.30 9.71 -4.18
N ALA A 169 -4.14 10.18 -3.72
CA ALA A 169 -3.96 10.66 -2.35
C ALA A 169 -4.81 11.91 -2.03
N VAL A 170 -4.99 12.79 -3.00
CA VAL A 170 -5.86 13.97 -2.86
C VAL A 170 -7.32 13.57 -2.74
N GLN A 171 -7.79 12.60 -3.53
CA GLN A 171 -9.16 12.06 -3.40
C GLN A 171 -9.36 11.42 -2.03
N GLU A 172 -8.39 10.64 -1.58
CA GLU A 172 -8.40 10.00 -0.27
C GLU A 172 -8.42 11.04 0.87
N ALA A 173 -7.59 12.07 0.76
CA ALA A 173 -7.51 13.15 1.74
C ALA A 173 -8.82 13.94 1.86
N ARG A 174 -9.55 14.13 0.77
CA ARG A 174 -10.88 14.76 0.81
C ARG A 174 -11.88 13.95 1.64
N LEU A 175 -11.88 12.62 1.45
CA LEU A 175 -12.78 11.73 2.18
C LEU A 175 -12.44 11.67 3.67
N ARG A 176 -11.16 11.64 4.01
CA ARG A 176 -10.65 11.54 5.38
C ARG A 176 -10.54 12.89 6.08
N GLN A 177 -10.69 14.01 5.37
CA GLN A 177 -10.32 15.35 5.85
C GLN A 177 -8.87 15.39 6.35
N ALA A 178 -7.97 14.74 5.59
CA ALA A 178 -6.55 14.60 5.90
C ALA A 178 -5.69 15.68 5.24
N SER A 179 -4.50 15.93 5.80
CA SER A 179 -3.45 16.72 5.13
C SER A 179 -2.65 15.86 4.17
N VAL A 180 -2.15 16.47 3.09
CA VAL A 180 -1.29 15.81 2.08
C VAL A 180 0.08 16.44 2.09
N GLU A 181 1.12 15.60 2.18
CA GLU A 181 2.53 15.98 2.09
C GLU A 181 3.13 15.32 0.85
N ALA A 182 3.43 16.12 -0.19
CA ALA A 182 4.07 15.65 -1.41
C ALA A 182 5.58 15.81 -1.30
N LEU A 183 6.32 14.69 -1.40
CA LEU A 183 7.76 14.66 -1.26
C LEU A 183 8.43 14.30 -2.58
N ILE A 184 9.37 15.14 -3.02
CA ILE A 184 10.34 14.81 -4.06
C ILE A 184 11.73 14.66 -3.46
N ALA A 185 12.47 13.65 -3.90
CA ALA A 185 13.85 13.46 -3.48
C ALA A 185 14.82 13.79 -4.62
N TRP A 186 15.95 14.39 -4.27
CA TRP A 186 17.04 14.67 -5.19
C TRP A 186 18.38 14.30 -4.57
N HIS A 187 19.38 14.05 -5.39
CA HIS A 187 20.73 13.76 -4.94
C HIS A 187 21.76 14.35 -5.89
N LEU A 188 22.92 14.65 -5.37
CA LEU A 188 24.04 15.06 -6.19
C LEU A 188 24.56 13.85 -6.99
N PRO A 189 24.91 14.04 -8.28
CA PRO A 189 25.55 13.01 -9.06
C PRO A 189 26.81 12.51 -8.37
N ASN A 190 27.00 11.19 -8.32
CA ASN A 190 28.22 10.62 -7.74
C ASN A 190 29.40 10.85 -8.69
N VAL A 191 30.16 11.92 -8.49
CA VAL A 191 31.30 12.34 -9.32
C VAL A 191 32.56 11.48 -9.13
N GLY A 192 32.55 10.54 -8.19
CA GLY A 192 33.69 9.67 -7.93
C GLY A 192 34.13 8.77 -9.10
N ALA A 193 33.27 8.58 -10.12
CA ALA A 193 33.56 7.80 -11.31
C ALA A 193 34.18 8.63 -12.46
N PHE A 194 34.21 9.97 -12.35
CA PHE A 194 34.71 10.87 -13.42
C PHE A 194 35.70 11.90 -12.86
N PRO A 195 36.98 11.54 -12.64
CA PRO A 195 37.97 12.42 -12.01
C PRO A 195 38.36 13.64 -12.85
N TYR A 196 37.80 13.80 -14.06
CA TYR A 196 38.18 14.86 -14.99
C TYR A 196 37.10 15.89 -15.28
N VAL A 197 35.88 15.80 -14.67
CA VAL A 197 34.84 16.84 -14.87
C VAL A 197 34.99 17.90 -13.77
N GLY A 198 35.87 18.88 -14.00
CA GLY A 198 36.06 20.05 -13.13
C GLY A 198 34.89 21.07 -13.17
N THR A 199 33.68 20.62 -13.38
CA THR A 199 32.47 21.42 -13.24
C THR A 199 32.01 21.34 -11.79
N ALA A 200 32.09 22.44 -11.06
CA ALA A 200 31.49 22.57 -9.74
C ALA A 200 29.99 22.34 -9.90
N PHE A 201 29.51 21.19 -9.45
CA PHE A 201 28.05 20.98 -9.34
C PHE A 201 27.52 21.94 -8.28
N ASP A 202 26.56 22.76 -8.68
CA ASP A 202 25.85 23.66 -7.77
C ASP A 202 24.67 22.90 -7.11
N PRO A 203 24.75 22.53 -5.84
CA PRO A 203 23.66 21.87 -5.15
C PRO A 203 22.36 22.67 -5.19
N ALA A 204 22.45 24.00 -5.18
CA ALA A 204 21.27 24.88 -5.21
C ALA A 204 20.51 24.75 -6.53
N ALA A 205 21.21 24.54 -7.64
CA ALA A 205 20.56 24.33 -8.94
C ALA A 205 19.78 23.00 -8.99
N PHE A 206 20.30 21.93 -8.38
CA PHE A 206 19.60 20.63 -8.31
C PHE A 206 18.38 20.71 -7.39
N GLU A 207 18.51 21.37 -6.25
CA GLU A 207 17.37 21.60 -5.35
C GLU A 207 16.30 22.43 -6.02
N ALA A 208 16.67 23.50 -6.73
CA ALA A 208 15.74 24.35 -7.45
C ALA A 208 14.99 23.57 -8.55
N ALA A 209 15.66 22.73 -9.31
CA ALA A 209 15.04 21.89 -10.32
C ALA A 209 14.07 20.87 -9.72
N ALA A 210 14.44 20.26 -8.57
CA ALA A 210 13.53 19.35 -7.86
C ALA A 210 12.29 20.10 -7.34
N ARG A 211 12.47 21.31 -6.81
CA ARG A 211 11.36 22.17 -6.35
C ARG A 211 10.44 22.56 -7.50
N GLU A 212 10.99 22.99 -8.64
CA GLU A 212 10.21 23.33 -9.84
C GLU A 212 9.40 22.12 -10.34
N THR A 213 10.00 20.94 -10.34
CA THR A 213 9.31 19.69 -10.70
C THR A 213 8.16 19.40 -9.73
N LEU A 214 8.40 19.53 -8.42
CA LEU A 214 7.38 19.33 -7.39
C LEU A 214 6.24 20.33 -7.53
N ASP A 215 6.56 21.59 -7.74
CA ASP A 215 5.58 22.66 -7.94
C ASP A 215 4.71 22.38 -9.16
N HIS A 216 5.31 22.02 -10.28
CA HIS A 216 4.58 21.67 -11.51
C HIS A 216 3.62 20.48 -11.30
N ILE A 217 4.04 19.46 -10.55
CA ILE A 217 3.20 18.29 -10.27
C ILE A 217 2.03 18.67 -9.37
N VAL A 218 2.30 19.38 -8.28
CA VAL A 218 1.28 19.78 -7.29
C VAL A 218 0.29 20.77 -7.88
N ASP A 219 0.76 21.76 -8.65
CA ASP A 219 -0.11 22.74 -9.31
C ASP A 219 -0.97 22.12 -10.42
N GLY A 220 -0.55 20.97 -10.96
CA GLY A 220 -1.31 20.23 -11.96
C GLY A 220 -2.42 19.34 -11.40
N VAL A 221 -2.58 19.24 -10.08
CA VAL A 221 -3.62 18.42 -9.44
C VAL A 221 -4.69 19.32 -8.84
N ASP A 222 -5.96 18.98 -9.08
CA ASP A 222 -7.08 19.65 -8.43
C ASP A 222 -7.05 19.37 -6.91
N ALA A 223 -6.73 20.42 -6.13
CA ALA A 223 -6.68 20.36 -4.66
C ALA A 223 -7.93 20.97 -3.99
N GLU A 224 -8.99 21.30 -4.76
CA GLU A 224 -10.22 21.83 -4.19
C GLU A 224 -10.84 20.86 -3.19
N GLY A 225 -11.33 21.35 -2.07
CA GLY A 225 -11.96 20.54 -1.02
C GLY A 225 -11.00 19.88 -0.03
N LEU A 226 -9.69 20.07 -0.19
CA LEU A 226 -8.74 19.68 0.86
C LEU A 226 -8.84 20.64 2.07
N PRO A 227 -8.67 20.11 3.32
CA PRO A 227 -8.70 20.92 4.53
C PRO A 227 -7.51 21.88 4.64
N ARG A 228 -6.39 21.57 3.97
CA ARG A 228 -5.17 22.39 3.90
C ARG A 228 -4.53 22.29 2.52
N PRO A 229 -3.74 23.30 2.10
CA PRO A 229 -2.90 23.18 0.91
C PRO A 229 -1.96 21.98 1.01
N ILE A 230 -1.61 21.40 -0.13
CA ILE A 230 -0.63 20.32 -0.22
C ILE A 230 0.74 20.85 0.22
N GLU A 231 1.32 20.27 1.25
CA GLU A 231 2.67 20.58 1.70
C GLU A 231 3.71 20.03 0.73
N ARG A 232 4.70 20.85 0.37
CA ARG A 232 5.73 20.50 -0.63
C ARG A 232 7.06 20.28 0.06
N ILE A 233 7.56 19.06 0.02
CA ILE A 233 8.79 18.63 0.69
C ILE A 233 9.84 18.26 -0.34
N VAL A 234 10.97 18.97 -0.33
CA VAL A 234 12.15 18.66 -1.13
C VAL A 234 13.17 17.98 -0.22
N HIS A 235 13.51 16.74 -0.50
CA HIS A 235 14.40 15.91 0.32
C HIS A 235 15.74 15.68 -0.39
N LEU A 236 16.85 15.99 0.29
CA LEU A 236 18.18 15.62 -0.18
C LEU A 236 18.51 14.21 0.27
N GLY A 237 18.68 13.29 -0.67
CA GLY A 237 19.07 11.91 -0.41
C GLY A 237 18.20 10.87 -1.08
N ASP A 238 18.19 9.66 -0.54
CA ASP A 238 17.41 8.54 -1.06
C ASP A 238 15.90 8.76 -0.87
N ALA A 239 15.13 8.56 -1.94
CA ALA A 239 13.70 8.80 -1.96
C ALA A 239 12.94 7.91 -0.97
N SER A 240 13.28 6.64 -0.87
CA SER A 240 12.58 5.72 0.03
C SER A 240 12.84 6.07 1.49
N SER A 241 14.07 6.44 1.83
CA SER A 241 14.44 6.89 3.17
C SER A 241 13.76 8.21 3.54
N GLY A 242 13.66 9.15 2.60
CA GLY A 242 12.94 10.41 2.76
C GLY A 242 11.45 10.18 3.05
N ILE A 243 10.78 9.37 2.23
CA ILE A 243 9.37 9.03 2.40
C ILE A 243 9.12 8.35 3.77
N ILE A 244 9.91 7.33 4.12
CA ILE A 244 9.76 6.59 5.39
C ILE A 244 9.97 7.51 6.60
N THR A 245 10.94 8.42 6.52
CA THR A 245 11.24 9.36 7.61
C THR A 245 10.12 10.38 7.79
N THR A 246 9.63 10.97 6.70
CA THR A 246 8.50 11.91 6.70
C THR A 246 7.22 11.23 7.19
N ALA A 247 7.03 9.96 6.84
CA ALA A 247 5.84 9.21 7.20
C ALA A 247 5.79 8.73 8.67
N LYS A 248 6.76 9.08 9.51
CA LYS A 248 6.66 8.79 10.94
C LYS A 248 5.46 9.54 11.54
N GLY A 249 4.50 8.78 12.09
CA GLY A 249 3.25 9.31 12.60
C GLY A 249 2.22 9.69 11.52
N ALA A 250 2.48 9.39 10.25
CA ALA A 250 1.47 9.48 9.19
C ALA A 250 0.51 8.28 9.23
N ASP A 251 -0.64 8.45 8.59
CA ASP A 251 -1.71 7.46 8.55
C ASP A 251 -1.64 6.61 7.30
N LEU A 252 -1.08 7.17 6.22
CA LEU A 252 -0.98 6.51 4.94
C LEU A 252 0.22 7.03 4.14
N ILE A 253 0.88 6.12 3.42
CA ILE A 253 1.82 6.46 2.36
C ILE A 253 1.21 6.08 1.03
N VAL A 254 1.38 6.94 0.01
CA VAL A 254 0.99 6.64 -1.36
C VAL A 254 2.19 6.81 -2.28
N VAL A 255 2.48 5.82 -3.11
CA VAL A 255 3.58 5.89 -4.08
C VAL A 255 3.15 5.26 -5.41
N GLY A 256 3.73 5.72 -6.50
CA GLY A 256 3.62 5.03 -7.78
C GLY A 256 4.38 3.70 -7.76
N SER A 257 3.90 2.71 -8.50
CA SER A 257 4.59 1.43 -8.61
C SER A 257 5.91 1.55 -9.36
N ARG A 258 6.07 2.56 -10.24
CA ARG A 258 7.29 2.86 -11.01
C ARG A 258 7.59 4.35 -10.98
N GLY A 259 8.87 4.69 -11.09
CA GLY A 259 9.35 6.05 -11.24
C GLY A 259 10.07 6.25 -12.57
N LEU A 260 10.68 7.43 -12.76
CA LEU A 260 11.42 7.82 -13.96
C LEU A 260 12.61 6.90 -14.27
N GLY A 261 13.21 6.25 -13.26
CA GLY A 261 14.37 5.36 -13.42
C GLY A 261 14.04 3.88 -13.65
N GLY A 262 12.77 3.52 -13.82
CA GLY A 262 12.35 2.11 -13.91
C GLY A 262 12.76 1.44 -15.22
N PHE A 263 13.46 0.29 -15.16
CA PHE A 263 13.70 -0.56 -16.32
C PHE A 263 12.36 -1.03 -16.90
N SER A 264 12.22 -0.91 -18.22
CA SER A 264 11.07 -1.46 -18.97
C SER A 264 11.05 -2.98 -18.77
N GLY A 265 10.07 -3.49 -18.04
CA GLY A 265 9.92 -4.91 -17.72
C GLY A 265 9.80 -5.24 -16.24
N LEU A 266 10.12 -4.32 -15.33
CA LEU A 266 9.84 -4.47 -13.91
C LEU A 266 8.47 -3.85 -13.60
N LEU A 267 7.62 -4.60 -12.93
CA LEU A 267 6.29 -4.13 -12.52
C LEU A 267 6.34 -3.19 -11.30
N LEU A 268 7.44 -3.25 -10.53
CA LEU A 268 7.63 -2.45 -9.32
C LEU A 268 9.04 -1.83 -9.30
N GLY A 269 9.11 -0.54 -8.99
CA GLY A 269 10.37 0.20 -8.81
C GLY A 269 10.98 0.01 -7.43
N SER A 270 12.26 0.37 -7.29
CA SER A 270 13.03 0.22 -6.04
C SER A 270 12.42 1.00 -4.87
N VAL A 271 11.91 2.21 -5.11
CA VAL A 271 11.28 3.05 -4.07
C VAL A 271 10.01 2.38 -3.55
N GLY A 272 9.08 2.00 -4.43
CA GLY A 272 7.84 1.31 -4.05
C GLY A 272 8.12 0.01 -3.29
N HIS A 273 9.08 -0.78 -3.76
CA HIS A 273 9.51 -2.00 -3.08
C HIS A 273 10.06 -1.71 -1.68
N HIS A 274 10.98 -0.76 -1.54
CA HIS A 274 11.60 -0.45 -0.25
C HIS A 274 10.58 0.14 0.75
N VAL A 275 9.71 1.05 0.29
CA VAL A 275 8.64 1.61 1.10
C VAL A 275 7.67 0.53 1.57
N ALA A 276 7.22 -0.39 0.68
CA ALA A 276 6.37 -1.51 1.05
C ALA A 276 6.98 -2.39 2.15
N HIS A 277 8.32 -2.52 2.18
CA HIS A 277 9.04 -3.31 3.18
C HIS A 277 9.23 -2.60 4.53
N HIS A 278 9.39 -1.28 4.55
CA HIS A 278 9.89 -0.54 5.72
C HIS A 278 8.94 0.53 6.25
N ALA A 279 7.82 0.78 5.60
CA ALA A 279 6.89 1.83 6.00
C ALA A 279 6.37 1.66 7.44
N PRO A 280 6.23 2.77 8.19
CA PRO A 280 5.69 2.76 9.55
C PRO A 280 4.15 2.70 9.60
N CYS A 281 3.48 2.89 8.48
CA CYS A 281 2.01 2.90 8.34
C CYS A 281 1.59 2.13 7.08
N PRO A 282 0.29 1.96 6.80
CA PRO A 282 -0.19 1.38 5.54
C PRO A 282 0.38 2.09 4.32
N VAL A 283 0.66 1.33 3.25
CA VAL A 283 1.18 1.85 1.98
C VAL A 283 0.24 1.47 0.86
N VAL A 284 -0.21 2.46 0.09
CA VAL A 284 -0.91 2.22 -1.17
C VAL A 284 0.06 2.45 -2.32
N ILE A 285 0.10 1.47 -3.22
CA ILE A 285 0.94 1.51 -4.42
C ILE A 285 0.03 1.56 -5.63
N ILE A 286 0.21 2.60 -6.44
CA ILE A 286 -0.59 2.88 -7.63
C ILE A 286 0.12 2.31 -8.85
N PRO A 287 -0.49 1.35 -9.56
CA PRO A 287 0.07 0.81 -10.80
C PRO A 287 0.00 1.84 -11.93
N PRO A 288 0.69 1.61 -13.07
CA PRO A 288 0.47 2.41 -14.24
C PRO A 288 -1.00 2.31 -14.64
N GLY A 289 -1.57 3.42 -15.10
CA GLY A 289 -2.89 3.41 -15.75
C GLY A 289 -2.86 2.54 -17.01
N ASP A 290 -4.01 1.95 -17.35
CA ASP A 290 -4.22 1.21 -18.59
C ASP A 290 -4.04 2.10 -19.83
#